data_345fa5c74f4f0a4568faa811a7903611
#
_entry.id   345fa5c74f4f0a4568faa811a7903611
#
_cell.length_a   1.000
_cell.length_b   1.000
_cell.length_c   1.000
_cell.angle_alpha   90.00
_cell.angle_beta   90.00
_cell.angle_gamma   90.00
#
_symmetry.space_group_name_H-M   'P 1'
#
loop_
_entity.id
_entity.type
_entity.pdbx_description
1 polymer ?
#
loop_
_entity_poly.entity_id
_entity_poly.type
_entity_poly.pdbx_seq_one_letter_code
_entity_poly.pdbx_strand_id
1 'polypeptide(L)'
;MIAKTTREKIIDDCLALLWRKGVNGTSMSDIAERAAILKGSFYNYFKSKEEFVSAVLDSYAAKWETNVLAIFRERQLSTRAKLKAYFDRMKELAASMHYTQGSLVGNFAQELSGASEKFAEQAEKIFRRMQASIAQALKEAQAQGALAKDEDPEMLAELILNSTEGAILRAKTARSTRPIEILEEFLMQKLSFA
;
A
#
# COMPACT_ATOMS: atom_id res chain seq x y z
N MET A 1 1.52 26.11 -3.77
CA MET A 1 2.26 24.82 -3.74
C MET A 1 3.69 25.10 -3.31
N ILE A 2 4.14 24.49 -2.20
CA ILE A 2 5.54 24.58 -1.76
C ILE A 2 6.40 23.78 -2.76
N ALA A 3 7.51 24.37 -3.24
CA ALA A 3 8.41 23.69 -4.17
C ALA A 3 9.05 22.48 -3.48
N LYS A 4 9.03 21.30 -4.15
CA LYS A 4 9.67 20.08 -3.65
C LYS A 4 11.17 20.27 -3.55
N THR A 5 11.78 19.76 -2.49
CA THR A 5 13.24 19.68 -2.36
C THR A 5 13.81 18.71 -3.39
N THR A 6 15.11 18.82 -3.69
CA THR A 6 15.80 17.88 -4.60
C THR A 6 15.69 16.44 -4.08
N ARG A 7 15.76 16.23 -2.76
CA ARG A 7 15.61 14.91 -2.12
C ARG A 7 14.24 14.30 -2.41
N GLU A 8 13.17 15.07 -2.29
CA GLU A 8 11.80 14.62 -2.60
C GLU A 8 11.61 14.33 -4.08
N LYS A 9 12.22 15.11 -4.97
CA LYS A 9 12.19 14.84 -6.41
C LYS A 9 12.86 13.51 -6.75
N ILE A 10 14.05 13.21 -6.19
CA ILE A 10 14.73 11.93 -6.39
C ILE A 10 13.84 10.76 -5.96
N ILE A 11 13.16 10.88 -4.79
CA ILE A 11 12.22 9.87 -4.30
C ILE A 11 11.08 9.65 -5.30
N ASP A 12 10.43 10.72 -5.73
CA ASP A 12 9.28 10.65 -6.63
C ASP A 12 9.65 10.08 -8.01
N ASP A 13 10.74 10.53 -8.57
CA ASP A 13 11.20 10.10 -9.90
C ASP A 13 11.59 8.63 -9.93
N CYS A 14 12.13 8.10 -8.82
CA CYS A 14 12.58 6.72 -8.73
C CYS A 14 11.52 5.73 -8.20
N LEU A 15 10.40 6.20 -7.65
CA LEU A 15 9.35 5.34 -7.11
C LEU A 15 8.88 4.29 -8.13
N ALA A 16 8.51 4.71 -9.34
CA ALA A 16 8.03 3.82 -10.38
C ALA A 16 9.10 2.83 -10.85
N LEU A 17 10.37 3.23 -10.84
CA LEU A 17 11.51 2.36 -11.17
C LEU A 17 11.65 1.22 -10.16
N LEU A 18 11.69 1.57 -8.87
CA LEU A 18 11.79 0.60 -7.77
C LEU A 18 10.57 -0.31 -7.72
N TRP A 19 9.37 0.22 -7.97
CA TRP A 19 8.15 -0.58 -7.99
C TRP A 19 8.16 -1.65 -9.08
N ARG A 20 8.70 -1.30 -10.26
CA ARG A 20 8.76 -2.21 -11.42
C ARG A 20 9.90 -3.22 -11.34
N LYS A 21 11.12 -2.78 -10.96
CA LYS A 21 12.32 -3.61 -10.95
C LYS A 21 12.58 -4.31 -9.61
N GLY A 22 11.92 -3.87 -8.54
CA GLY A 22 12.28 -4.23 -7.17
C GLY A 22 13.54 -3.50 -6.69
N VAL A 23 13.84 -3.66 -5.41
CA VAL A 23 15.01 -3.04 -4.78
C VAL A 23 16.30 -3.73 -5.25
N ASN A 24 16.30 -5.07 -5.24
CA ASN A 24 17.47 -5.86 -5.62
C ASN A 24 17.78 -5.75 -7.12
N GLY A 25 16.74 -5.60 -7.97
CA GLY A 25 16.87 -5.40 -9.40
C GLY A 25 17.25 -3.96 -9.84
N THR A 26 17.36 -3.02 -8.89
CA THR A 26 17.65 -1.61 -9.19
C THR A 26 19.08 -1.25 -8.73
N SER A 27 19.95 -0.89 -9.67
CA SER A 27 21.32 -0.46 -9.36
C SER A 27 21.39 1.03 -8.96
N MET A 28 22.50 1.44 -8.35
CA MET A 28 22.79 2.86 -8.09
C MET A 28 22.87 3.69 -9.37
N SER A 29 23.30 3.08 -10.48
CA SER A 29 23.35 3.74 -11.78
C SER A 29 21.93 3.97 -12.33
N ASP A 30 21.03 2.99 -12.20
CA ASP A 30 19.62 3.15 -12.58
C ASP A 30 18.96 4.31 -11.82
N ILE A 31 19.23 4.42 -10.50
CA ILE A 31 18.70 5.50 -9.65
C ILE A 31 19.23 6.86 -10.11
N ALA A 32 20.54 6.98 -10.31
CA ALA A 32 21.18 8.24 -10.71
C ALA A 32 20.69 8.70 -12.10
N GLU A 33 20.59 7.78 -13.06
CA GLU A 33 20.05 8.04 -14.39
C GLU A 33 18.59 8.49 -14.32
N ARG A 34 17.76 7.75 -13.56
CA ARG A 34 16.33 8.07 -13.43
C ARG A 34 16.08 9.41 -12.77
N ALA A 35 16.89 9.77 -11.77
CA ALA A 35 16.81 11.04 -11.05
C ALA A 35 17.52 12.20 -11.77
N ALA A 36 18.15 11.94 -12.93
CA ALA A 36 18.96 12.91 -13.69
C ALA A 36 20.03 13.59 -12.83
N ILE A 37 20.76 12.82 -12.00
CA ILE A 37 21.85 13.28 -11.15
C ILE A 37 23.14 12.49 -11.41
N LEU A 38 24.28 13.06 -11.08
CA LEU A 38 25.52 12.30 -11.06
C LEU A 38 25.48 11.26 -9.91
N LYS A 39 26.03 10.06 -10.15
CA LYS A 39 26.08 8.99 -9.14
C LYS A 39 26.73 9.44 -7.82
N GLY A 40 27.78 10.24 -7.90
CA GLY A 40 28.44 10.83 -6.71
C GLY A 40 27.54 11.81 -5.95
N SER A 41 26.70 12.58 -6.67
CA SER A 41 25.80 13.55 -6.07
C SER A 41 24.66 12.92 -5.29
N PHE A 42 24.33 11.65 -5.53
CA PHE A 42 23.32 10.91 -4.75
C PHE A 42 23.66 10.91 -3.26
N TYR A 43 24.93 10.73 -2.92
CA TYR A 43 25.39 10.64 -1.53
C TYR A 43 25.30 11.97 -0.74
N ASN A 44 25.02 13.09 -1.44
CA ASN A 44 24.67 14.36 -0.78
C ASN A 44 23.25 14.35 -0.19
N TYR A 45 22.39 13.42 -0.65
CA TYR A 45 20.97 13.32 -0.24
C TYR A 45 20.65 12.08 0.58
N PHE A 46 21.39 10.99 0.36
CA PHE A 46 21.17 9.70 1.05
C PHE A 46 22.52 9.04 1.33
N LYS A 47 22.73 8.64 2.58
CA LYS A 47 23.97 7.97 3.02
C LYS A 47 24.17 6.60 2.38
N SER A 48 23.07 5.93 1.98
CA SER A 48 23.08 4.60 1.39
C SER A 48 21.85 4.37 0.51
N LYS A 49 21.90 3.32 -0.32
CA LYS A 49 20.74 2.84 -1.06
C LYS A 49 19.60 2.42 -0.09
N GLU A 50 19.97 1.84 1.05
CA GLU A 50 19.01 1.43 2.09
C GLU A 50 18.24 2.63 2.65
N GLU A 51 18.94 3.73 3.01
CA GLU A 51 18.28 4.97 3.47
C GLU A 51 17.33 5.51 2.40
N PHE A 52 17.75 5.51 1.14
CA PHE A 52 16.93 5.95 0.03
C PHE A 52 15.67 5.10 -0.14
N VAL A 53 15.79 3.77 -0.13
CA VAL A 53 14.67 2.83 -0.26
C VAL A 53 13.69 2.99 0.90
N SER A 54 14.20 3.16 2.12
CA SER A 54 13.39 3.46 3.30
C SER A 54 12.59 4.76 3.11
N ALA A 55 13.23 5.82 2.60
CA ALA A 55 12.55 7.09 2.34
C ALA A 55 11.50 6.99 1.20
N VAL A 56 11.74 6.17 0.18
CA VAL A 56 10.76 5.88 -0.87
C VAL A 56 9.54 5.15 -0.30
N LEU A 57 9.76 4.18 0.58
CA LEU A 57 8.69 3.43 1.24
C LEU A 57 7.83 4.34 2.13
N ASP A 58 8.45 5.24 2.90
CA ASP A 58 7.72 6.22 3.73
C ASP A 58 6.92 7.20 2.88
N SER A 59 7.49 7.71 1.78
CA SER A 59 6.80 8.60 0.84
C SER A 59 5.59 7.91 0.20
N TYR A 60 5.74 6.64 -0.18
CA TYR A 60 4.64 5.85 -0.71
C TYR A 60 3.54 5.66 0.32
N ALA A 61 3.90 5.27 1.55
CA ALA A 61 2.94 5.05 2.62
C ALA A 61 2.13 6.30 2.95
N ALA A 62 2.77 7.48 2.99
CA ALA A 62 2.07 8.75 3.20
C ALA A 62 1.08 9.08 2.06
N LYS A 63 1.48 8.84 0.80
CA LYS A 63 0.58 9.01 -0.36
C LYS A 63 -0.57 8.00 -0.33
N TRP A 64 -0.30 6.77 0.05
CA TRP A 64 -1.31 5.72 0.19
C TRP A 64 -2.34 6.08 1.24
N GLU A 65 -1.90 6.55 2.39
CA GLU A 65 -2.76 7.02 3.48
C GLU A 65 -3.69 8.15 3.03
N THR A 66 -3.17 9.09 2.25
CA THR A 66 -3.93 10.24 1.77
C THR A 66 -4.87 9.88 0.62
N ASN A 67 -4.45 9.03 -0.33
CA ASN A 67 -5.16 8.82 -1.59
C ASN A 67 -6.04 7.56 -1.60
N VAL A 68 -5.78 6.62 -0.67
CA VAL A 68 -6.49 5.34 -0.61
C VAL A 68 -7.22 5.18 0.72
N LEU A 69 -6.49 5.28 1.84
CA LEU A 69 -7.09 5.04 3.15
C LEU A 69 -7.99 6.19 3.63
N ALA A 70 -7.93 7.37 3.01
CA ALA A 70 -8.84 8.47 3.30
C ALA A 70 -10.32 8.07 3.16
N ILE A 71 -10.63 7.11 2.30
CA ILE A 71 -12.00 6.60 2.12
C ILE A 71 -12.61 6.07 3.42
N PHE A 72 -11.80 5.49 4.30
CA PHE A 72 -12.28 4.98 5.58
C PHE A 72 -12.65 6.09 6.58
N ARG A 73 -12.22 7.34 6.32
CA ARG A 73 -12.54 8.53 7.15
C ARG A 73 -13.77 9.29 6.65
N GLU A 74 -14.35 8.88 5.51
CA GLU A 74 -15.53 9.55 4.94
C GLU A 74 -16.78 9.29 5.80
N ARG A 75 -17.25 10.34 6.48
CA ARG A 75 -18.35 10.25 7.44
C ARG A 75 -19.72 10.01 6.79
N GLN A 76 -19.86 10.38 5.52
CA GLN A 76 -21.14 10.27 4.79
C GLN A 76 -21.35 8.87 4.18
N LEU A 77 -20.30 8.04 4.14
CA LEU A 77 -20.37 6.70 3.57
C LEU A 77 -20.59 5.65 4.67
N SER A 78 -21.50 4.70 4.41
CA SER A 78 -21.59 3.50 5.23
C SER A 78 -20.30 2.69 5.13
N THR A 79 -19.99 1.88 6.14
CA THR A 79 -18.78 1.05 6.13
C THR A 79 -18.75 0.10 4.94
N ARG A 80 -19.91 -0.44 4.54
CA ARG A 80 -20.06 -1.23 3.31
C ARG A 80 -19.64 -0.43 2.07
N ALA A 81 -20.08 0.83 1.96
CA ALA A 81 -19.70 1.70 0.83
C ALA A 81 -18.21 2.06 0.86
N LYS A 82 -17.62 2.27 2.04
CA LYS A 82 -16.18 2.50 2.21
C LYS A 82 -15.36 1.30 1.73
N LEU A 83 -15.73 0.09 2.15
CA LEU A 83 -15.06 -1.14 1.70
C LEU A 83 -15.21 -1.34 0.20
N LYS A 84 -16.42 -1.13 -0.35
CA LYS A 84 -16.62 -1.20 -1.79
C LYS A 84 -15.69 -0.23 -2.54
N ALA A 85 -15.66 1.03 -2.15
CA ALA A 85 -14.80 2.05 -2.76
C ALA A 85 -13.31 1.72 -2.62
N TYR A 86 -12.89 1.12 -1.51
CA TYR A 86 -11.53 0.62 -1.32
C TYR A 86 -11.18 -0.47 -2.35
N PHE A 87 -12.05 -1.48 -2.53
CA PHE A 87 -11.81 -2.54 -3.53
C PHE A 87 -11.90 -2.02 -4.96
N ASP A 88 -12.82 -1.10 -5.27
CA ASP A 88 -12.87 -0.43 -6.56
C ASP A 88 -11.54 0.28 -6.86
N ARG A 89 -10.97 0.97 -5.87
CA ARG A 89 -9.67 1.62 -5.99
C ARG A 89 -8.54 0.62 -6.22
N MET A 90 -8.55 -0.55 -5.56
CA MET A 90 -7.56 -1.60 -5.81
C MET A 90 -7.64 -2.14 -7.25
N LYS A 91 -8.85 -2.35 -7.76
CA LYS A 91 -9.08 -2.81 -9.15
C LYS A 91 -8.59 -1.77 -10.16
N GLU A 92 -8.92 -0.50 -9.95
CA GLU A 92 -8.44 0.61 -10.80
C GLU A 92 -6.92 0.71 -10.83
N LEU A 93 -6.27 0.66 -9.67
CA LEU A 93 -4.81 0.70 -9.57
C LEU A 93 -4.17 -0.49 -10.28
N ALA A 94 -4.67 -1.71 -10.05
CA ALA A 94 -4.15 -2.90 -10.72
C ALA A 94 -4.26 -2.79 -12.25
N ALA A 95 -5.40 -2.35 -12.76
CA ALA A 95 -5.65 -2.17 -14.20
C ALA A 95 -4.78 -1.05 -14.80
N SER A 96 -4.69 0.12 -14.13
CA SER A 96 -3.90 1.26 -14.60
C SER A 96 -2.41 0.95 -14.71
N MET A 97 -1.92 0.02 -13.91
CA MET A 97 -0.54 -0.49 -13.94
C MET A 97 -0.37 -1.73 -14.83
N HIS A 98 -1.38 -2.04 -15.65
CA HIS A 98 -1.39 -3.24 -16.50
C HIS A 98 -1.06 -4.53 -15.72
N TYR A 99 -1.46 -4.62 -14.46
CA TYR A 99 -1.21 -5.74 -13.54
C TYR A 99 0.28 -6.10 -13.35
N THR A 100 1.20 -5.14 -13.52
CA THR A 100 2.64 -5.45 -13.48
C THR A 100 3.29 -5.19 -12.12
N GLN A 101 2.72 -4.31 -11.28
CA GLN A 101 3.41 -3.78 -10.11
C GLN A 101 2.98 -4.44 -8.78
N GLY A 102 1.68 -4.55 -8.49
CA GLY A 102 1.20 -5.09 -7.22
C GLY A 102 1.34 -4.11 -6.04
N SER A 103 1.38 -4.63 -4.82
CA SER A 103 1.63 -3.82 -3.61
C SER A 103 3.12 -3.48 -3.49
N LEU A 104 3.45 -2.19 -3.35
CA LEU A 104 4.86 -1.79 -3.14
C LEU A 104 5.37 -2.24 -1.78
N VAL A 105 4.54 -2.09 -0.73
CA VAL A 105 4.91 -2.51 0.63
C VAL A 105 5.13 -4.01 0.67
N GLY A 106 4.20 -4.79 0.09
CA GLY A 106 4.30 -6.24 0.00
C GLY A 106 5.54 -6.70 -0.79
N ASN A 107 5.84 -6.06 -1.92
CA ASN A 107 7.03 -6.37 -2.72
C ASN A 107 8.32 -6.10 -1.92
N PHE A 108 8.42 -4.95 -1.25
CA PHE A 108 9.61 -4.61 -0.45
C PHE A 108 9.73 -5.49 0.79
N ALA A 109 8.63 -5.79 1.47
CA ALA A 109 8.63 -6.73 2.59
C ALA A 109 9.16 -8.10 2.16
N GLN A 110 8.71 -8.62 1.02
CA GLN A 110 9.18 -9.89 0.48
C GLN A 110 10.68 -9.89 0.12
N GLU A 111 11.19 -8.77 -0.44
CA GLU A 111 12.60 -8.70 -0.85
C GLU A 111 13.56 -8.45 0.33
N LEU A 112 13.14 -7.71 1.37
CA LEU A 112 14.05 -7.08 2.32
C LEU A 112 13.88 -7.57 3.75
N SER A 113 12.65 -7.99 4.19
CA SER A 113 12.39 -8.28 5.59
C SER A 113 13.18 -9.48 6.12
N GLY A 114 13.50 -10.45 5.26
CA GLY A 114 14.34 -11.58 5.64
C GLY A 114 15.83 -11.22 5.82
N ALA A 115 16.28 -10.11 5.25
CA ALA A 115 17.68 -9.67 5.26
C ALA A 115 17.93 -8.47 6.19
N SER A 116 16.88 -7.73 6.57
CA SER A 116 16.99 -6.51 7.37
C SER A 116 15.81 -6.36 8.33
N GLU A 117 16.07 -6.50 9.62
CA GLU A 117 15.10 -6.28 10.70
C GLU A 117 14.49 -4.88 10.64
N LYS A 118 15.31 -3.87 10.32
CA LYS A 118 14.85 -2.49 10.17
C LYS A 118 13.77 -2.34 9.09
N PHE A 119 13.92 -3.01 7.94
CA PHE A 119 12.89 -3.01 6.89
C PHE A 119 11.67 -3.82 7.29
N ALA A 120 11.85 -4.94 7.99
CA ALA A 120 10.74 -5.71 8.53
C ALA A 120 9.88 -4.86 9.48
N GLU A 121 10.50 -4.16 10.43
CA GLU A 121 9.82 -3.23 11.34
C GLU A 121 9.14 -2.07 10.61
N GLN A 122 9.78 -1.50 9.58
CA GLN A 122 9.22 -0.40 8.81
C GLN A 122 7.98 -0.85 8.01
N ALA A 123 8.06 -1.98 7.33
CA ALA A 123 6.95 -2.56 6.59
C ALA A 123 5.78 -2.91 7.53
N GLU A 124 6.07 -3.53 8.67
CA GLU A 124 5.08 -3.87 9.69
C GLU A 124 4.37 -2.61 10.23
N LYS A 125 5.10 -1.54 10.52
CA LYS A 125 4.48 -0.26 10.94
C LYS A 125 3.53 0.31 9.89
N ILE A 126 3.84 0.13 8.60
CA ILE A 126 2.98 0.57 7.51
C ILE A 126 1.72 -0.30 7.44
N PHE A 127 1.86 -1.63 7.48
CA PHE A 127 0.73 -2.55 7.49
C PHE A 127 -0.19 -2.31 8.68
N ARG A 128 0.35 -2.11 9.89
CA ARG A 128 -0.46 -1.76 11.07
C ARG A 128 -1.25 -0.46 10.91
N ARG A 129 -0.69 0.56 10.27
CA ARG A 129 -1.44 1.80 9.97
C ARG A 129 -2.57 1.57 8.98
N MET A 130 -2.33 0.74 7.96
CA MET A 130 -3.37 0.34 7.00
C MET A 130 -4.49 -0.43 7.70
N GLN A 131 -4.14 -1.44 8.51
CA GLN A 131 -5.07 -2.22 9.32
C GLN A 131 -5.90 -1.33 10.25
N ALA A 132 -5.26 -0.42 10.99
CA ALA A 132 -5.93 0.49 11.91
C ALA A 132 -6.98 1.36 11.23
N SER A 133 -6.75 1.80 9.98
CA SER A 133 -7.73 2.57 9.21
C SER A 133 -8.98 1.76 8.88
N ILE A 134 -8.82 0.49 8.54
CA ILE A 134 -9.93 -0.46 8.29
C ILE A 134 -10.66 -0.76 9.60
N ALA A 135 -9.91 -1.10 10.66
CA ALA A 135 -10.45 -1.42 11.99
C ALA A 135 -11.30 -0.28 12.55
N GLN A 136 -10.85 0.96 12.39
CA GLN A 136 -11.60 2.13 12.84
C GLN A 136 -12.98 2.22 12.15
N ALA A 137 -13.04 2.00 10.84
CA ALA A 137 -14.30 2.00 10.10
C ALA A 137 -15.24 0.85 10.52
N LEU A 138 -14.67 -0.33 10.82
CA LEU A 138 -15.44 -1.47 11.33
C LEU A 138 -15.97 -1.23 12.75
N LYS A 139 -15.20 -0.61 13.63
CA LYS A 139 -15.65 -0.19 14.98
C LYS A 139 -16.80 0.82 14.89
N GLU A 140 -16.69 1.79 13.98
CA GLU A 140 -17.79 2.74 13.75
C GLU A 140 -19.06 2.04 13.28
N ALA A 141 -18.95 1.06 12.36
CA ALA A 141 -20.08 0.23 11.93
C ALA A 141 -20.69 -0.55 13.08
N GLN A 142 -19.88 -1.14 13.95
CA GLN A 142 -20.34 -1.89 15.12
C GLN A 142 -21.06 -0.98 16.12
N ALA A 143 -20.51 0.20 16.39
CA ALA A 143 -21.14 1.18 17.26
C ALA A 143 -22.49 1.69 16.71
N GLN A 144 -22.65 1.71 15.40
CA GLN A 144 -23.90 2.09 14.71
C GLN A 144 -24.88 0.91 14.55
N GLY A 145 -24.52 -0.30 14.98
CA GLY A 145 -25.32 -1.51 14.81
C GLY A 145 -25.30 -2.10 13.39
N ALA A 146 -24.46 -1.56 12.51
CA ALA A 146 -24.29 -2.02 11.12
C ALA A 146 -23.34 -3.23 10.99
N LEU A 147 -22.53 -3.52 12.02
CA LEU A 147 -21.73 -4.73 12.14
C LEU A 147 -22.14 -5.46 13.43
N ALA A 148 -22.24 -6.78 13.39
CA ALA A 148 -22.63 -7.60 14.53
C ALA A 148 -21.68 -7.41 15.72
N LYS A 149 -22.22 -7.44 16.95
CA LYS A 149 -21.45 -7.15 18.17
C LYS A 149 -20.44 -8.25 18.54
N ASP A 150 -20.66 -9.45 18.06
CA ASP A 150 -19.79 -10.63 18.26
C ASP A 150 -18.63 -10.72 17.24
N GLU A 151 -18.63 -9.86 16.23
CA GLU A 151 -17.48 -9.72 15.31
C GLU A 151 -16.36 -8.92 15.97
N ASP A 152 -15.12 -9.35 15.78
CA ASP A 152 -13.92 -8.61 16.22
C ASP A 152 -13.42 -7.69 15.11
N PRO A 153 -13.57 -6.35 15.21
CA PRO A 153 -13.15 -5.41 14.18
C PRO A 153 -11.64 -5.41 13.91
N GLU A 154 -10.80 -5.72 14.88
CA GLU A 154 -9.34 -5.78 14.70
C GLU A 154 -8.96 -7.03 13.90
N MET A 155 -9.50 -8.18 14.26
CA MET A 155 -9.27 -9.43 13.55
C MET A 155 -9.80 -9.36 12.12
N LEU A 156 -10.98 -8.78 11.92
CA LEU A 156 -11.56 -8.58 10.57
C LEU A 156 -10.71 -7.64 9.73
N ALA A 157 -10.19 -6.55 10.30
CA ALA A 157 -9.33 -5.62 9.59
C ALA A 157 -8.02 -6.28 9.15
N GLU A 158 -7.43 -7.09 10.00
CA GLU A 158 -6.23 -7.88 9.68
C GLU A 158 -6.51 -8.88 8.57
N LEU A 159 -7.60 -9.62 8.67
CA LEU A 159 -8.04 -10.56 7.63
C LEU A 159 -8.27 -9.87 6.28
N ILE A 160 -8.94 -8.70 6.28
CA ILE A 160 -9.19 -7.91 5.07
C ILE A 160 -7.87 -7.46 4.45
N LEU A 161 -6.94 -6.93 5.25
CA LEU A 161 -5.64 -6.47 4.75
C LEU A 161 -4.81 -7.63 4.18
N ASN A 162 -4.65 -8.71 4.93
CA ASN A 162 -3.87 -9.88 4.52
C ASN A 162 -4.45 -10.52 3.24
N SER A 163 -5.77 -10.63 3.17
CA SER A 163 -6.45 -11.15 1.98
C SER A 163 -6.32 -10.22 0.78
N THR A 164 -6.33 -8.89 1.01
CA THR A 164 -6.13 -7.89 -0.06
C THR A 164 -4.72 -7.98 -0.64
N GLU A 165 -3.68 -8.10 0.19
CA GLU A 165 -2.29 -8.31 -0.29
C GLU A 165 -2.17 -9.59 -1.14
N GLY A 166 -2.80 -10.68 -0.71
CA GLY A 166 -2.89 -11.93 -1.47
C GLY A 166 -3.65 -11.77 -2.78
N ALA A 167 -4.78 -11.07 -2.78
CA ALA A 167 -5.59 -10.81 -3.97
C ALA A 167 -4.85 -9.93 -4.99
N ILE A 168 -4.11 -8.90 -4.54
CA ILE A 168 -3.27 -8.05 -5.38
C ILE A 168 -2.13 -8.87 -6.02
N LEU A 169 -1.46 -9.75 -5.26
CA LEU A 169 -0.45 -10.66 -5.80
C LEU A 169 -1.04 -11.56 -6.88
N ARG A 170 -2.22 -12.15 -6.64
CA ARG A 170 -2.93 -13.00 -7.59
C ARG A 170 -3.41 -12.23 -8.81
N ALA A 171 -3.88 -10.99 -8.66
CA ALA A 171 -4.25 -10.12 -9.78
C ALA A 171 -3.06 -9.85 -10.71
N LYS A 172 -1.86 -9.64 -10.14
CA LYS A 172 -0.62 -9.48 -10.90
C LYS A 172 -0.29 -10.74 -11.73
N THR A 173 -0.42 -11.93 -11.16
CA THR A 173 -0.12 -13.20 -11.86
C THR A 173 -1.20 -13.58 -12.89
N ALA A 174 -2.47 -13.33 -12.57
CA ALA A 174 -3.60 -13.63 -13.44
C ALA A 174 -3.84 -12.57 -14.54
N ARG A 175 -3.17 -11.43 -14.47
CA ARG A 175 -3.41 -10.25 -15.35
C ARG A 175 -4.89 -9.85 -15.38
N SER A 176 -5.55 -9.87 -14.23
CA SER A 176 -7.00 -9.68 -14.11
C SER A 176 -7.35 -9.14 -12.73
N THR A 177 -8.45 -8.39 -12.63
CA THR A 177 -9.05 -7.93 -11.36
C THR A 177 -9.78 -9.05 -10.61
N ARG A 178 -10.04 -10.19 -11.25
CA ARG A 178 -10.88 -11.27 -10.71
C ARG A 178 -10.53 -11.73 -9.28
N PRO A 179 -9.25 -11.88 -8.88
CA PRO A 179 -8.92 -12.22 -7.50
C PRO A 179 -9.38 -11.17 -6.47
N ILE A 180 -9.34 -9.88 -6.83
CA ILE A 180 -9.82 -8.80 -5.96
C ILE A 180 -11.36 -8.80 -5.91
N GLU A 181 -12.02 -9.05 -7.04
CA GLU A 181 -13.49 -9.16 -7.12
C GLU A 181 -14.02 -10.30 -6.25
N ILE A 182 -13.39 -11.48 -6.29
CA ILE A 182 -13.76 -12.62 -5.45
C ILE A 182 -13.68 -12.28 -3.95
N LEU A 183 -12.61 -11.60 -3.54
CA LEU A 183 -12.46 -11.16 -2.15
C LEU A 183 -13.56 -10.16 -1.77
N GLU A 184 -13.80 -9.16 -2.63
CA GLU A 184 -14.88 -8.19 -2.42
C GLU A 184 -16.24 -8.87 -2.30
N GLU A 185 -16.60 -9.72 -3.28
CA GLU A 185 -17.87 -10.47 -3.29
C GLU A 185 -18.05 -11.27 -1.99
N PHE A 186 -17.00 -11.99 -1.57
CA PHE A 186 -17.02 -12.78 -0.34
C PHE A 186 -17.27 -11.91 0.89
N LEU A 187 -16.52 -10.82 1.05
CA LEU A 187 -16.67 -9.93 2.20
C LEU A 187 -18.03 -9.23 2.22
N MET A 188 -18.52 -8.79 1.05
CA MET A 188 -19.85 -8.17 0.94
C MET A 188 -21.01 -9.11 1.25
N GLN A 189 -20.82 -10.42 1.09
CA GLN A 189 -21.82 -11.43 1.45
C GLN A 189 -21.71 -11.86 2.92
N LYS A 190 -20.49 -11.94 3.47
CA LYS A 190 -20.25 -12.47 4.81
C LYS A 190 -20.39 -11.43 5.90
N LEU A 191 -19.98 -10.20 5.63
CA LEU A 191 -20.16 -9.11 6.57
C LEU A 191 -21.61 -8.63 6.48
N SER A 192 -22.43 -9.05 7.44
CA SER A 192 -23.82 -8.61 7.58
C SER A 192 -23.83 -7.14 8.02
N PHE A 193 -23.69 -6.25 7.06
CA PHE A 193 -23.95 -4.83 7.29
C PHE A 193 -25.47 -4.62 7.20
N ALA A 194 -26.07 -4.31 8.35
CA ALA A 194 -27.49 -3.94 8.43
C ALA A 194 -27.73 -2.58 7.76
#